data_7e6a3d42efd0d956aa3f5f577ab1c969
#
_entry.id   7e6a3d42efd0d956aa3f5f577ab1c969
#
_cell.length_a   1.000
_cell.length_b   1.000
_cell.length_c   1.000
_cell.angle_alpha   90.00
_cell.angle_beta   90.00
_cell.angle_gamma   90.00
#
_symmetry.space_group_name_H-M   'P 1'
#
loop_
_entity.id
_entity.type
_entity.pdbx_description
1 polymer ?
#
loop_
_entity_poly.entity_id
_entity_poly.type
_entity_poly.pdbx_seq_one_letter_code
_entity_poly.pdbx_strand_id
1 'polypeptide(L)'
;MQECIEKLGLLYDDLAGIQAEVAANDIVNRAKASAKDGDVLCVTGKSVAAVSAGNEERGLYKALLETKLLVDIPWSYVNIGEGCLSEHPCFKPKDLIHALAELGKFDTVIGTPVDTSAAVLSDFWENFAKEFDHPVNAEIQSGKLNPAVLVPINIHGDGGRTFKKSEIMILQFQSALGGGSRLSGQKRKLPSGAEEAGFNLSGHSLATRYLMSTLTKKYYSEDPTPLLQLLGCVSEWLGDLYDNGYEYRGQVWRFVPLGMKGDLVFQAKAAGLERSFSRVRKRKLTANSKPLAGCCPWCLAGTADVSFECFDKDAPWMQTTGARNPAPWTTTPTTIPVANDQPSFLKPDLFHILQMGIYKEFAASGLCLVLPLFGGSSQDENMTAMNQKLMQYVKESKAQLHMPKLTLDLIGARTPNAYASGGWSKGQDSVILMGFLEWLLGALVLK
;
A
#
# COMPACT_ATOMS: atom_id res chain seq x y z
N MET A 1 17.59 -24.16 2.15
CA MET A 1 17.47 -22.88 1.43
C MET A 1 16.27 -22.09 1.90
N GLN A 2 15.07 -22.71 1.94
CA GLN A 2 13.82 -22.09 2.44
C GLN A 2 13.97 -21.62 3.90
N GLU A 3 14.50 -22.46 4.76
CA GLU A 3 14.72 -22.20 6.19
C GLU A 3 15.79 -21.09 6.45
N CYS A 4 16.77 -20.95 5.57
CA CYS A 4 17.71 -19.82 5.62
C CYS A 4 17.07 -18.50 5.15
N ILE A 5 16.15 -18.55 4.17
CA ILE A 5 15.40 -17.38 3.70
C ILE A 5 14.39 -16.96 4.76
N GLU A 6 13.75 -17.90 5.46
CA GLU A 6 12.85 -17.60 6.57
C GLU A 6 13.58 -17.01 7.78
N LYS A 7 14.77 -17.53 8.13
CA LYS A 7 15.61 -16.98 9.22
C LYS A 7 16.22 -15.63 8.85
N LEU A 8 16.58 -15.41 7.58
CA LEU A 8 16.99 -14.10 7.08
C LEU A 8 15.80 -13.14 6.96
N GLY A 9 14.61 -13.64 6.61
CA GLY A 9 13.36 -12.89 6.64
C GLY A 9 13.03 -12.42 8.05
N LEU A 10 13.15 -13.27 9.06
CA LEU A 10 13.00 -12.93 10.48
C LEU A 10 14.05 -11.90 10.93
N LEU A 11 15.31 -12.02 10.49
CA LEU A 11 16.35 -11.00 10.75
C LEU A 11 16.03 -9.67 10.05
N TYR A 12 15.40 -9.71 8.87
CA TYR A 12 15.00 -8.53 8.11
C TYR A 12 13.69 -7.91 8.65
N ASP A 13 12.77 -8.72 9.15
CA ASP A 13 11.55 -8.26 9.83
C ASP A 13 11.89 -7.68 11.21
N ASP A 14 12.86 -8.24 11.94
CA ASP A 14 13.45 -7.65 13.12
C ASP A 14 14.22 -6.36 12.78
N LEU A 15 14.90 -6.29 11.64
CA LEU A 15 15.58 -5.08 11.14
C LEU A 15 14.60 -4.01 10.65
N ALA A 16 13.46 -4.38 10.08
CA ALA A 16 12.38 -3.46 9.71
C ALA A 16 11.57 -2.98 10.93
N GLY A 17 11.53 -3.76 12.00
CA GLY A 17 10.96 -3.39 13.30
C GLY A 17 11.92 -2.58 14.19
N ILE A 18 13.23 -2.69 14.00
CA ILE A 18 14.25 -1.86 14.64
C ILE A 18 14.42 -0.61 13.79
N GLN A 19 13.86 0.51 14.24
CA GLN A 19 14.04 1.84 13.65
C GLN A 19 15.46 2.05 13.11
N ALA A 20 15.57 2.15 11.85
CA ALA A 20 16.56 2.66 10.89
C ALA A 20 17.97 3.15 11.35
N GLU A 21 18.57 2.62 12.36
CA GLU A 21 19.97 2.83 12.72
C GLU A 21 20.64 1.56 13.23
N VAL A 22 20.39 0.42 12.57
CA VAL A 22 21.38 -0.66 12.72
C VAL A 22 22.50 -0.30 11.77
N ALA A 23 23.51 0.37 12.29
CA ALA A 23 24.73 0.63 11.55
C ALA A 23 25.25 -0.69 10.98
N ALA A 24 25.84 -0.67 9.78
CA ALA A 24 26.46 -1.86 9.16
C ALA A 24 27.35 -2.62 10.14
N ASN A 25 27.98 -1.89 11.03
CA ASN A 25 28.73 -2.37 12.19
C ASN A 25 27.93 -3.32 13.10
N ASP A 26 26.69 -2.99 13.44
CA ASP A 26 25.88 -3.82 14.35
C ASP A 26 25.47 -5.14 13.66
N ILE A 27 25.16 -5.10 12.37
CA ILE A 27 24.84 -6.30 11.58
C ILE A 27 26.04 -7.22 11.54
N VAL A 28 27.21 -6.68 11.21
CA VAL A 28 28.48 -7.43 11.14
C VAL A 28 28.86 -8.01 12.51
N ASN A 29 28.72 -7.24 13.59
CA ASN A 29 29.04 -7.69 14.93
C ASN A 29 28.09 -8.79 15.42
N ARG A 30 26.81 -8.71 15.11
CA ARG A 30 25.83 -9.77 15.42
C ARG A 30 26.15 -11.07 14.68
N ALA A 31 26.48 -10.97 13.36
CA ALA A 31 26.89 -12.13 12.57
C ALA A 31 28.16 -12.77 13.12
N LYS A 32 29.14 -11.97 13.59
CA LYS A 32 30.36 -12.45 14.24
C LYS A 32 30.07 -13.14 15.58
N ALA A 33 29.17 -12.57 16.40
CA ALA A 33 28.78 -13.14 17.67
C ALA A 33 28.11 -14.52 17.46
N SER A 34 27.10 -14.60 16.60
CA SER A 34 26.44 -15.88 16.25
C SER A 34 27.42 -16.91 15.74
N ALA A 35 28.40 -16.53 14.89
CA ALA A 35 29.45 -17.43 14.41
C ALA A 35 30.35 -17.94 15.55
N LYS A 36 30.65 -17.08 16.53
CA LYS A 36 31.48 -17.42 17.69
C LYS A 36 30.73 -18.34 18.67
N ASP A 37 29.42 -18.14 18.80
CA ASP A 37 28.57 -18.94 19.67
C ASP A 37 28.23 -20.32 19.08
N GLY A 38 28.73 -20.63 17.90
CA GLY A 38 28.58 -21.93 17.24
C GLY A 38 27.29 -22.10 16.45
N ASP A 39 26.55 -21.02 16.19
CA ASP A 39 25.35 -21.04 15.35
C ASP A 39 25.69 -21.45 13.91
N VAL A 40 24.77 -22.21 13.32
CA VAL A 40 24.88 -22.59 11.91
C VAL A 40 24.46 -21.42 11.03
N LEU A 41 25.44 -20.59 10.61
CA LEU A 41 25.18 -19.50 9.69
C LEU A 41 24.97 -20.00 8.25
N CYS A 42 24.00 -19.41 7.55
CA CYS A 42 23.86 -19.55 6.11
C CYS A 42 25.07 -18.94 5.36
N VAL A 43 25.16 -19.17 4.05
CA VAL A 43 26.29 -18.66 3.22
C VAL A 43 26.48 -17.15 3.40
N THR A 44 25.38 -16.38 3.35
CA THR A 44 25.42 -14.93 3.54
C THR A 44 25.88 -14.54 4.94
N GLY A 45 25.35 -15.20 5.98
CA GLY A 45 25.77 -14.97 7.37
C GLY A 45 27.26 -15.19 7.57
N LYS A 46 27.85 -16.21 6.94
CA LYS A 46 29.29 -16.46 6.94
C LYS A 46 30.07 -15.35 6.25
N SER A 47 29.61 -14.88 5.08
CA SER A 47 30.22 -13.78 4.35
C SER A 47 30.19 -12.47 5.14
N VAL A 48 29.06 -12.18 5.81
CA VAL A 48 28.91 -11.00 6.66
C VAL A 48 29.80 -11.09 7.90
N ALA A 49 29.87 -12.25 8.55
CA ALA A 49 30.76 -12.48 9.73
C ALA A 49 32.25 -12.34 9.38
N ALA A 50 32.64 -12.57 8.13
CA ALA A 50 34.01 -12.43 7.64
C ALA A 50 34.42 -10.98 7.36
N VAL A 51 33.52 -10.02 7.42
CA VAL A 51 33.82 -8.59 7.16
C VAL A 51 34.80 -8.07 8.23
N SER A 52 35.87 -7.42 7.77
CA SER A 52 36.91 -6.86 8.66
C SER A 52 36.42 -5.63 9.41
N ALA A 53 36.95 -5.42 10.63
CA ALA A 53 36.70 -4.23 11.41
C ALA A 53 37.18 -2.97 10.66
N GLY A 54 36.41 -1.89 10.78
CA GLY A 54 36.68 -0.62 10.09
C GLY A 54 36.28 -0.56 8.62
N ASN A 55 35.66 -1.64 8.10
CA ASN A 55 35.16 -1.69 6.72
C ASN A 55 33.73 -2.27 6.63
N GLU A 56 32.95 -2.09 7.68
CA GLU A 56 31.67 -2.76 7.87
C GLU A 56 30.68 -2.42 6.78
N GLU A 57 30.49 -1.15 6.43
CA GLU A 57 29.52 -0.73 5.41
C GLU A 57 29.86 -1.31 4.04
N ARG A 58 31.11 -1.11 3.57
CA ARG A 58 31.54 -1.60 2.26
C ARG A 58 31.61 -3.13 2.22
N GLY A 59 32.05 -3.74 3.31
CA GLY A 59 32.15 -5.20 3.42
C GLY A 59 30.78 -5.85 3.47
N LEU A 60 29.83 -5.29 4.21
CA LEU A 60 28.45 -5.74 4.24
C LEU A 60 27.79 -5.63 2.86
N TYR A 61 27.91 -4.47 2.21
CA TYR A 61 27.40 -4.26 0.86
C TYR A 61 27.95 -5.31 -0.11
N LYS A 62 29.27 -5.53 -0.11
CA LYS A 62 29.90 -6.52 -0.96
C LYS A 62 29.42 -7.95 -0.67
N ALA A 63 29.31 -8.33 0.61
CA ALA A 63 28.83 -9.65 1.00
C ALA A 63 27.39 -9.89 0.57
N LEU A 64 26.51 -8.88 0.67
CA LEU A 64 25.12 -8.96 0.25
C LEU A 64 24.99 -9.01 -1.29
N LEU A 65 25.83 -8.28 -2.01
CA LEU A 65 25.87 -8.30 -3.47
C LEU A 65 26.34 -9.66 -4.01
N GLU A 66 27.46 -10.19 -3.49
CA GLU A 66 28.02 -11.49 -3.88
C GLU A 66 27.05 -12.66 -3.60
N THR A 67 26.27 -12.55 -2.56
CA THR A 67 25.26 -13.56 -2.21
C THR A 67 23.89 -13.32 -2.88
N LYS A 68 23.81 -12.33 -3.78
CA LYS A 68 22.61 -11.96 -4.54
C LYS A 68 21.40 -11.59 -3.65
N LEU A 69 21.66 -11.05 -2.47
CA LEU A 69 20.64 -10.46 -1.60
C LEU A 69 20.44 -8.96 -1.87
N LEU A 70 21.42 -8.31 -2.49
CA LEU A 70 21.22 -7.00 -3.08
C LEU A 70 21.08 -7.15 -4.58
N VAL A 71 20.16 -6.40 -5.15
CA VAL A 71 19.99 -6.23 -6.58
C VAL A 71 20.74 -4.96 -6.98
N ASP A 72 21.74 -5.08 -7.84
CA ASP A 72 22.48 -3.93 -8.35
C ASP A 72 21.66 -3.27 -9.46
N ILE A 73 20.95 -2.21 -9.11
CA ILE A 73 20.13 -1.43 -10.02
C ILE A 73 20.86 -0.11 -10.29
N PRO A 74 21.07 0.26 -11.56
CA PRO A 74 21.68 1.54 -11.89
C PRO A 74 20.89 2.72 -11.33
N TRP A 75 21.58 3.63 -10.66
CA TRP A 75 21.01 4.91 -10.24
C TRP A 75 20.79 5.79 -11.47
N SER A 76 19.61 6.38 -11.51
CA SER A 76 19.27 7.46 -12.44
C SER A 76 18.98 8.73 -11.66
N TYR A 77 19.20 9.88 -12.28
CA TYR A 77 18.96 11.18 -11.67
C TYR A 77 17.99 11.98 -12.52
N VAL A 78 17.06 12.68 -11.88
CA VAL A 78 16.08 13.54 -12.52
C VAL A 78 16.07 14.92 -11.88
N ASN A 79 15.76 15.95 -12.68
CA ASN A 79 15.58 17.28 -12.15
C ASN A 79 14.09 17.49 -11.82
N ILE A 80 13.80 17.66 -10.54
CA ILE A 80 12.46 17.94 -10.01
C ILE A 80 12.41 19.23 -9.19
N GLY A 81 13.43 20.09 -9.31
CA GLY A 81 13.52 21.35 -8.60
C GLY A 81 14.96 21.85 -8.45
N GLU A 82 15.14 22.82 -7.59
CA GLU A 82 16.44 23.44 -7.33
C GLU A 82 17.25 22.72 -6.24
N GLY A 83 18.53 23.03 -6.16
CA GLY A 83 19.45 22.48 -5.16
C GLY A 83 19.57 20.95 -5.27
N CYS A 84 19.35 20.24 -4.17
CA CYS A 84 19.44 18.76 -4.19
C CYS A 84 18.33 18.08 -5.01
N LEU A 85 17.32 18.81 -5.47
CA LEU A 85 16.26 18.31 -6.33
C LEU A 85 16.63 18.39 -7.83
N SER A 86 17.73 19.08 -8.20
CA SER A 86 18.21 19.11 -9.58
C SER A 86 18.83 17.79 -10.03
N GLU A 87 19.29 16.96 -9.07
CA GLU A 87 19.84 15.62 -9.29
C GLU A 87 19.18 14.63 -8.34
N HIS A 88 17.84 14.53 -8.42
CA HIS A 88 17.08 13.68 -7.54
C HIS A 88 17.24 12.20 -7.94
N PRO A 89 17.64 11.30 -7.00
CA PRO A 89 17.92 9.91 -7.30
C PRO A 89 16.64 9.09 -7.50
N CYS A 90 16.68 8.19 -8.48
CA CYS A 90 15.57 7.29 -8.77
C CYS A 90 16.06 5.98 -9.42
N PHE A 91 15.18 4.99 -9.45
CA PHE A 91 15.32 3.76 -10.22
C PHE A 91 14.29 3.76 -11.35
N LYS A 92 14.75 3.70 -12.59
CA LYS A 92 13.84 3.54 -13.71
C LYS A 92 13.23 2.13 -13.70
N PRO A 93 11.92 1.98 -13.91
CA PRO A 93 11.26 0.67 -13.93
C PRO A 93 11.93 -0.33 -14.88
N LYS A 94 12.38 0.12 -16.05
CA LYS A 94 13.04 -0.74 -17.05
C LYS A 94 14.37 -1.30 -16.58
N ASP A 95 15.19 -0.50 -15.88
CA ASP A 95 16.46 -0.93 -15.32
C ASP A 95 16.26 -1.93 -14.18
N LEU A 96 15.25 -1.69 -13.36
CA LEU A 96 14.87 -2.59 -12.28
C LEU A 96 14.34 -3.92 -12.83
N ILE A 97 13.48 -3.89 -13.86
CA ILE A 97 13.01 -5.10 -14.56
C ILE A 97 14.18 -5.87 -15.14
N HIS A 98 15.14 -5.18 -15.76
CA HIS A 98 16.35 -5.79 -16.31
C HIS A 98 17.17 -6.52 -15.23
N ALA A 99 17.46 -5.83 -14.12
CA ALA A 99 18.21 -6.41 -13.01
C ALA A 99 17.50 -7.65 -12.41
N LEU A 100 16.19 -7.62 -12.27
CA LEU A 100 15.42 -8.77 -11.81
C LEU A 100 15.38 -9.92 -12.84
N ALA A 101 15.32 -9.61 -14.13
CA ALA A 101 15.38 -10.59 -15.19
C ALA A 101 16.72 -11.34 -15.22
N GLU A 102 17.85 -10.61 -15.07
CA GLU A 102 19.21 -11.19 -14.96
C GLU A 102 19.35 -12.11 -13.72
N LEU A 103 18.63 -11.81 -12.65
CA LEU A 103 18.58 -12.66 -11.45
C LEU A 103 17.63 -13.85 -11.59
N GLY A 104 16.97 -14.03 -12.75
CA GLY A 104 15.94 -15.05 -12.94
C GLY A 104 14.67 -14.81 -12.10
N LYS A 105 14.35 -13.54 -11.78
CA LYS A 105 13.20 -13.12 -10.98
C LYS A 105 12.14 -12.39 -11.82
N PHE A 106 12.15 -12.54 -13.12
CA PHE A 106 11.17 -11.90 -14.00
C PHE A 106 9.73 -12.31 -13.68
N ASP A 107 9.52 -13.54 -13.21
CA ASP A 107 8.23 -14.05 -12.72
C ASP A 107 7.59 -13.14 -11.67
N THR A 108 8.40 -12.56 -10.77
CA THR A 108 7.89 -11.67 -9.72
C THR A 108 7.40 -10.34 -10.28
N VAL A 109 8.02 -9.88 -11.37
CA VAL A 109 7.66 -8.63 -12.05
C VAL A 109 6.32 -8.77 -12.76
N ILE A 110 6.10 -9.90 -13.44
CA ILE A 110 4.85 -10.16 -14.17
C ILE A 110 3.75 -10.74 -13.28
N GLY A 111 4.11 -11.20 -12.06
CA GLY A 111 3.18 -11.71 -11.05
C GLY A 111 2.69 -13.15 -11.29
N THR A 112 3.31 -13.88 -12.23
CA THR A 112 3.00 -15.27 -12.57
C THR A 112 4.24 -15.94 -13.18
N PRO A 113 4.40 -17.28 -13.11
CA PRO A 113 5.50 -17.96 -13.79
C PRO A 113 5.50 -17.70 -15.30
N VAL A 114 6.64 -17.37 -15.87
CA VAL A 114 6.78 -17.05 -17.32
C VAL A 114 6.24 -18.16 -18.19
N ASP A 115 6.51 -19.43 -17.86
CA ASP A 115 6.13 -20.59 -18.69
C ASP A 115 4.61 -20.78 -18.82
N THR A 116 3.82 -20.26 -17.88
CA THR A 116 2.34 -20.34 -17.88
C THR A 116 1.67 -18.98 -18.08
N SER A 117 2.46 -17.91 -18.15
CA SER A 117 1.96 -16.52 -18.13
C SER A 117 1.03 -16.19 -19.29
N ALA A 118 1.27 -16.74 -20.49
CA ALA A 118 0.45 -16.44 -21.67
C ALA A 118 -1.03 -16.75 -21.45
N ALA A 119 -1.36 -17.91 -20.86
CA ALA A 119 -2.72 -18.28 -20.55
C ALA A 119 -3.31 -17.44 -19.40
N VAL A 120 -2.50 -17.19 -18.37
CA VAL A 120 -2.91 -16.42 -17.18
C VAL A 120 -3.20 -14.96 -17.52
N LEU A 121 -2.34 -14.32 -18.31
CA LEU A 121 -2.52 -12.94 -18.75
C LEU A 121 -3.70 -12.80 -19.72
N SER A 122 -3.86 -13.74 -20.66
CA SER A 122 -5.00 -13.72 -21.56
C SER A 122 -6.33 -13.87 -20.83
N ASP A 123 -6.44 -14.79 -19.85
CA ASP A 123 -7.62 -14.94 -19.01
C ASP A 123 -7.90 -13.68 -18.19
N PHE A 124 -6.83 -13.07 -17.64
CA PHE A 124 -6.96 -11.79 -16.92
C PHE A 124 -7.59 -10.70 -17.81
N TRP A 125 -7.04 -10.49 -19.01
CA TRP A 125 -7.52 -9.42 -19.89
C TRP A 125 -8.91 -9.70 -20.46
N GLU A 126 -9.25 -10.96 -20.70
CA GLU A 126 -10.63 -11.35 -21.08
C GLU A 126 -11.63 -11.00 -19.97
N ASN A 127 -11.31 -11.31 -18.71
CA ASN A 127 -12.17 -11.00 -17.59
C ASN A 127 -12.17 -9.49 -17.28
N PHE A 128 -11.04 -8.81 -17.41
CA PHE A 128 -10.94 -7.37 -17.22
C PHE A 128 -11.83 -6.61 -18.20
N ALA A 129 -11.89 -7.03 -19.47
CA ALA A 129 -12.72 -6.39 -20.49
C ALA A 129 -14.22 -6.54 -20.24
N LYS A 130 -14.66 -7.57 -19.49
CA LYS A 130 -16.07 -7.74 -19.11
C LYS A 130 -16.52 -6.75 -18.02
N GLU A 131 -15.58 -6.35 -17.16
CA GLU A 131 -15.86 -5.55 -15.96
C GLU A 131 -15.52 -4.06 -16.14
N PHE A 132 -14.54 -3.75 -16.99
CA PHE A 132 -13.98 -2.41 -17.10
C PHE A 132 -13.98 -1.91 -18.55
N ASP A 133 -14.57 -0.74 -18.77
CA ASP A 133 -14.42 0.01 -20.00
C ASP A 133 -13.08 0.77 -19.96
N HIS A 134 -12.06 0.18 -20.59
CA HIS A 134 -10.69 0.68 -20.56
C HIS A 134 -10.13 0.73 -21.99
N PRO A 135 -9.39 1.79 -22.38
CA PRO A 135 -8.87 1.94 -23.76
C PRO A 135 -8.02 0.77 -24.23
N VAL A 136 -7.30 0.09 -23.33
CA VAL A 136 -6.49 -1.09 -23.64
C VAL A 136 -7.32 -2.21 -24.28
N ASN A 137 -8.61 -2.32 -23.96
CA ASN A 137 -9.48 -3.36 -24.50
C ASN A 137 -9.64 -3.22 -26.03
N ALA A 138 -9.77 -1.98 -26.54
CA ALA A 138 -9.84 -1.70 -27.96
C ALA A 138 -8.51 -2.03 -28.67
N GLU A 139 -7.39 -1.77 -28.02
CA GLU A 139 -6.07 -2.09 -28.57
C GLU A 139 -5.80 -3.60 -28.60
N ILE A 140 -6.28 -4.35 -27.62
CA ILE A 140 -6.25 -5.83 -27.64
C ILE A 140 -7.17 -6.37 -28.74
N GLN A 141 -8.41 -5.88 -28.82
CA GLN A 141 -9.38 -6.31 -29.83
C GLN A 141 -8.92 -6.03 -31.27
N SER A 142 -8.24 -4.92 -31.50
CA SER A 142 -7.65 -4.58 -32.79
C SER A 142 -6.39 -5.38 -33.15
N GLY A 143 -5.87 -6.19 -32.22
CA GLY A 143 -4.62 -6.93 -32.41
C GLY A 143 -3.35 -6.08 -32.28
N LYS A 144 -3.47 -4.80 -31.88
CA LYS A 144 -2.31 -3.93 -31.62
C LYS A 144 -1.49 -4.40 -30.42
N LEU A 145 -2.19 -4.92 -29.40
CA LEU A 145 -1.57 -5.47 -28.20
C LEU A 145 -1.87 -6.97 -28.08
N ASN A 146 -0.84 -7.74 -27.72
CA ASN A 146 -0.98 -9.17 -27.46
C ASN A 146 -1.22 -9.39 -25.95
N PRO A 147 -2.41 -9.85 -25.53
CA PRO A 147 -2.73 -10.05 -24.12
C PRO A 147 -1.80 -11.06 -23.42
N ALA A 148 -1.22 -12.01 -24.16
CA ALA A 148 -0.34 -13.05 -23.60
C ALA A 148 0.98 -12.53 -23.02
N VAL A 149 1.40 -11.33 -23.42
CA VAL A 149 2.64 -10.66 -22.96
C VAL A 149 2.38 -9.24 -22.45
N LEU A 150 1.14 -8.97 -22.04
CA LEU A 150 0.69 -7.68 -21.56
C LEU A 150 0.51 -7.71 -20.03
N VAL A 151 1.38 -7.06 -19.30
CA VAL A 151 1.47 -7.13 -17.83
C VAL A 151 0.66 -6.01 -17.20
N PRO A 152 -0.39 -6.30 -16.41
CA PRO A 152 -1.13 -5.28 -15.68
C PRO A 152 -0.34 -4.83 -14.44
N ILE A 153 -0.13 -3.53 -14.30
CA ILE A 153 0.59 -2.95 -13.16
C ILE A 153 -0.21 -1.84 -12.47
N ASN A 154 0.15 -1.54 -11.23
CA ASN A 154 -0.35 -0.37 -10.52
C ASN A 154 0.84 0.48 -10.05
N ILE A 155 0.65 1.79 -10.03
CA ILE A 155 1.51 2.74 -9.33
C ILE A 155 1.04 2.79 -7.89
N HIS A 156 1.97 2.92 -6.95
CA HIS A 156 1.63 3.09 -5.54
C HIS A 156 2.48 4.20 -4.93
N GLY A 157 1.84 5.09 -4.20
CA GLY A 157 2.49 6.11 -3.39
C GLY A 157 1.99 6.08 -1.95
N ASP A 158 2.90 6.14 -1.01
CA ASP A 158 2.57 6.13 0.42
C ASP A 158 3.57 6.97 1.22
N GLY A 159 3.07 7.60 2.28
CA GLY A 159 3.86 8.37 3.22
C GLY A 159 4.38 7.50 4.36
N GLY A 160 5.69 7.30 4.44
CA GLY A 160 6.35 6.61 5.53
C GLY A 160 7.01 7.55 6.53
N ARG A 161 7.06 7.18 7.82
CA ARG A 161 7.84 7.93 8.81
C ARG A 161 9.30 7.56 8.71
N THR A 162 10.18 8.56 8.71
CA THR A 162 11.62 8.39 8.81
C THR A 162 12.09 8.44 10.26
N PHE A 163 13.38 8.17 10.48
CA PHE A 163 14.07 8.13 11.76
C PHE A 163 13.76 9.35 12.69
N LYS A 164 13.77 10.57 12.19
CA LYS A 164 13.52 11.81 12.98
C LYS A 164 12.06 12.27 12.97
N LYS A 165 11.10 11.36 12.80
CA LYS A 165 9.66 11.63 12.68
C LYS A 165 9.27 12.49 11.46
N SER A 166 10.20 12.81 10.55
CA SER A 166 9.86 13.37 9.26
C SER A 166 9.15 12.32 8.41
N GLU A 167 8.39 12.76 7.43
CA GLU A 167 7.68 11.88 6.51
C GLU A 167 8.43 11.84 5.17
N ILE A 168 8.45 10.69 4.55
CA ILE A 168 9.00 10.46 3.23
C ILE A 168 7.92 9.84 2.35
N MET A 169 7.70 10.39 1.17
CA MET A 169 6.89 9.78 0.13
C MET A 169 7.69 8.65 -0.52
N ILE A 170 7.06 7.50 -0.69
CA ILE A 170 7.65 6.33 -1.36
C ILE A 170 6.82 6.08 -2.61
N LEU A 171 7.45 6.15 -3.80
CA LEU A 171 6.83 5.84 -5.08
C LEU A 171 7.34 4.50 -5.59
N GLN A 172 6.42 3.62 -5.93
CA GLN A 172 6.71 2.27 -6.37
C GLN A 172 5.70 1.79 -7.41
N PHE A 173 6.06 0.79 -8.18
CA PHE A 173 5.13 0.06 -9.03
C PHE A 173 5.06 -1.41 -8.62
N GLN A 174 3.99 -2.08 -9.01
CA GLN A 174 3.77 -3.48 -8.70
C GLN A 174 2.90 -4.14 -9.77
N SER A 175 3.10 -5.42 -10.03
CA SER A 175 2.12 -6.18 -10.80
C SER A 175 0.76 -6.16 -10.10
N ALA A 176 -0.34 -6.14 -10.85
CA ALA A 176 -1.66 -6.37 -10.30
C ALA A 176 -1.87 -7.85 -9.92
N LEU A 177 -1.11 -8.74 -10.57
CA LEU A 177 -1.14 -10.18 -10.37
C LEU A 177 -0.07 -10.65 -9.38
N GLY A 178 -0.31 -11.78 -8.70
CA GLY A 178 0.61 -12.35 -7.73
C GLY A 178 0.07 -13.59 -7.02
N GLY A 179 0.53 -13.82 -5.81
CA GLY A 179 0.23 -15.02 -5.03
C GLY A 179 -1.20 -15.14 -4.47
N GLY A 180 -2.09 -14.18 -4.76
CA GLY A 180 -3.44 -14.16 -4.17
C GLY A 180 -3.45 -13.82 -2.69
N SER A 181 -4.53 -14.17 -1.98
CA SER A 181 -4.63 -14.06 -0.53
C SER A 181 -4.68 -15.45 0.11
N ARG A 182 -4.33 -15.53 1.39
CA ARG A 182 -4.48 -16.81 2.17
C ARG A 182 -5.94 -17.24 2.31
N LEU A 183 -6.89 -16.32 2.08
CA LEU A 183 -8.32 -16.55 2.14
C LEU A 183 -8.91 -16.91 0.77
N SER A 184 -8.19 -16.67 -0.34
CA SER A 184 -8.59 -17.16 -1.65
C SER A 184 -8.49 -18.69 -1.60
N GLY A 185 -9.61 -19.35 -1.72
CA GLY A 185 -9.71 -20.82 -1.71
C GLY A 185 -8.89 -21.47 -2.83
N GLN A 186 -9.26 -22.67 -3.23
CA GLN A 186 -8.60 -23.37 -4.32
C GLN A 186 -8.68 -22.55 -5.61
N LYS A 187 -7.53 -22.25 -6.22
CA LYS A 187 -7.47 -21.52 -7.49
C LYS A 187 -8.14 -22.34 -8.60
N ARG A 188 -8.90 -21.65 -9.44
CA ARG A 188 -9.50 -22.26 -10.64
C ARG A 188 -8.39 -22.69 -11.60
N LYS A 189 -8.53 -23.85 -12.21
CA LYS A 189 -7.67 -24.26 -13.31
C LYS A 189 -8.22 -23.74 -14.64
N LEU A 190 -7.35 -23.12 -15.41
CA LEU A 190 -7.65 -22.67 -16.76
C LEU A 190 -7.69 -23.87 -17.74
N PRO A 191 -8.30 -23.73 -18.92
CA PRO A 191 -8.29 -24.79 -19.94
C PRO A 191 -6.88 -25.26 -20.33
N SER A 192 -5.88 -24.40 -20.21
CA SER A 192 -4.45 -24.70 -20.42
C SER A 192 -3.83 -25.59 -19.33
N GLY A 193 -4.55 -25.85 -18.23
CA GLY A 193 -4.02 -26.54 -17.04
C GLY A 193 -3.30 -25.61 -16.05
N ALA A 194 -3.03 -24.36 -16.41
CA ALA A 194 -2.48 -23.36 -15.50
C ALA A 194 -3.49 -22.99 -14.41
N GLU A 195 -3.01 -22.51 -13.26
CA GLU A 195 -3.88 -21.90 -12.25
C GLU A 195 -4.23 -20.47 -12.66
N GLU A 196 -5.45 -20.02 -12.34
CA GLU A 196 -5.85 -18.63 -12.56
C GLU A 196 -4.94 -17.66 -11.78
N ALA A 197 -4.82 -16.45 -12.30
CA ALA A 197 -4.05 -15.42 -11.63
C ALA A 197 -4.66 -15.05 -10.27
N GLY A 198 -3.83 -15.04 -9.24
CA GLY A 198 -4.16 -14.34 -8.00
C GLY A 198 -3.85 -12.86 -8.12
N PHE A 199 -4.51 -12.02 -7.30
CA PHE A 199 -4.06 -10.63 -7.12
C PHE A 199 -2.78 -10.58 -6.30
N ASN A 200 -2.02 -9.49 -6.42
CA ASN A 200 -0.80 -9.26 -5.65
C ASN A 200 -1.14 -8.80 -4.22
N LEU A 201 -1.67 -9.72 -3.41
CA LEU A 201 -2.10 -9.50 -2.02
C LEU A 201 -1.24 -10.22 -0.99
N SER A 202 -0.37 -11.12 -1.41
CA SER A 202 0.51 -11.89 -0.54
C SER A 202 1.93 -11.97 -1.10
N GLY A 203 2.89 -12.17 -0.23
CA GLY A 203 4.30 -12.23 -0.54
C GLY A 203 5.09 -11.08 0.12
N HIS A 204 6.41 -11.24 0.13
CA HIS A 204 7.30 -10.24 0.69
C HIS A 204 7.31 -8.98 -0.17
N SER A 205 7.30 -7.79 0.46
CA SER A 205 7.25 -6.52 -0.27
C SER A 205 8.41 -6.33 -1.27
N LEU A 206 9.60 -6.85 -0.96
CA LEU A 206 10.74 -6.82 -1.88
C LEU A 206 10.54 -7.66 -3.17
N ALA A 207 9.62 -8.63 -3.14
CA ALA A 207 9.28 -9.47 -4.29
C ALA A 207 8.01 -9.04 -5.01
N THR A 208 7.27 -8.08 -4.46
CA THR A 208 5.95 -7.69 -4.96
C THR A 208 5.79 -6.20 -5.21
N ARG A 209 6.75 -5.39 -4.78
CA ARG A 209 6.71 -3.92 -4.87
C ARG A 209 8.09 -3.39 -5.22
N TYR A 210 8.18 -2.58 -6.25
CA TYR A 210 9.43 -2.14 -6.84
C TYR A 210 9.58 -0.63 -6.69
N LEU A 211 10.57 -0.22 -5.90
CA LEU A 211 10.86 1.18 -5.60
C LEU A 211 11.30 1.93 -6.87
N MET A 212 10.66 3.04 -7.16
CA MET A 212 11.08 3.98 -8.20
C MET A 212 11.81 5.18 -7.61
N SER A 213 11.26 5.78 -6.55
CA SER A 213 11.89 6.91 -5.89
C SER A 213 11.28 7.18 -4.52
N THR A 214 11.95 8.04 -3.75
CA THR A 214 11.46 8.56 -2.48
C THR A 214 11.62 10.07 -2.45
N LEU A 215 10.66 10.80 -1.83
CA LEU A 215 10.72 12.25 -1.71
C LEU A 215 10.36 12.69 -0.30
N THR A 216 11.26 13.44 0.37
CA THR A 216 11.02 13.94 1.73
C THR A 216 9.89 14.97 1.73
N LYS A 217 8.98 14.87 2.70
CA LYS A 217 7.76 15.73 2.83
C LYS A 217 8.06 17.23 2.78
N LYS A 218 9.17 17.67 3.33
CA LYS A 218 9.58 19.09 3.31
C LYS A 218 9.62 19.70 1.90
N TYR A 219 9.83 18.88 0.86
CA TYR A 219 9.93 19.34 -0.52
C TYR A 219 8.59 19.38 -1.28
N TYR A 220 7.52 18.77 -0.72
CA TYR A 220 6.22 18.72 -1.40
C TYR A 220 5.03 19.08 -0.47
N SER A 221 5.28 19.47 0.79
CA SER A 221 4.20 19.76 1.75
C SER A 221 3.49 21.09 1.44
N GLU A 222 4.24 22.12 1.10
CA GLU A 222 3.74 23.45 0.79
C GLU A 222 3.55 23.65 -0.71
N ASP A 223 4.52 23.21 -1.50
CA ASP A 223 4.48 23.24 -2.97
C ASP A 223 4.51 21.81 -3.52
N PRO A 224 3.43 21.32 -4.17
CA PRO A 224 3.38 19.98 -4.73
C PRO A 224 4.22 19.82 -6.00
N THR A 225 4.79 20.87 -6.56
CA THR A 225 5.49 20.87 -7.86
C THR A 225 6.59 19.80 -7.94
N PRO A 226 7.49 19.60 -6.97
CA PRO A 226 8.50 18.55 -7.05
C PRO A 226 7.90 17.13 -7.11
N LEU A 227 6.81 16.89 -6.39
CA LEU A 227 6.11 15.60 -6.46
C LEU A 227 5.46 15.38 -7.83
N LEU A 228 4.83 16.41 -8.38
CA LEU A 228 4.19 16.34 -9.68
C LEU A 228 5.20 16.16 -10.82
N GLN A 229 6.36 16.81 -10.74
CA GLN A 229 7.46 16.60 -11.69
C GLN A 229 8.01 15.19 -11.60
N LEU A 230 8.19 14.65 -10.39
CA LEU A 230 8.61 13.27 -10.20
C LEU A 230 7.60 12.28 -10.77
N LEU A 231 6.31 12.51 -10.56
CA LEU A 231 5.24 11.69 -11.16
C LEU A 231 5.21 11.82 -12.69
N GLY A 232 5.57 12.99 -13.24
CA GLY A 232 5.77 13.18 -14.67
C GLY A 232 6.86 12.26 -15.22
N CYS A 233 8.03 12.22 -14.58
CA CYS A 233 9.11 11.30 -14.95
C CYS A 233 8.67 9.83 -14.86
N VAL A 234 7.96 9.45 -13.80
CA VAL A 234 7.39 8.10 -13.65
C VAL A 234 6.44 7.78 -14.81
N SER A 235 5.59 8.73 -15.20
CA SER A 235 4.67 8.57 -16.34
C SER A 235 5.39 8.32 -17.66
N GLU A 236 6.47 9.06 -17.92
CA GLU A 236 7.31 8.88 -19.11
C GLU A 236 7.96 7.48 -19.13
N TRP A 237 8.51 7.02 -18.01
CA TRP A 237 9.13 5.68 -17.93
C TRP A 237 8.13 4.55 -18.10
N LEU A 238 6.94 4.69 -17.53
CA LEU A 238 5.87 3.70 -17.70
C LEU A 238 5.26 3.78 -19.10
N GLY A 239 5.23 4.98 -19.72
CA GLY A 239 4.88 5.15 -21.12
C GLY A 239 5.83 4.41 -22.05
N ASP A 240 7.16 4.50 -21.82
CA ASP A 240 8.15 3.72 -22.57
C ASP A 240 7.93 2.20 -22.43
N LEU A 241 7.62 1.73 -21.22
CA LEU A 241 7.30 0.31 -20.99
C LEU A 241 5.98 -0.12 -21.66
N TYR A 242 5.03 0.79 -21.83
CA TYR A 242 3.80 0.52 -22.56
C TYR A 242 4.01 0.52 -24.06
N ASP A 243 4.71 1.51 -24.60
CA ASP A 243 4.90 1.69 -26.04
C ASP A 243 5.96 0.74 -26.62
N ASN A 244 7.11 0.65 -25.97
CA ASN A 244 8.27 -0.09 -26.45
C ASN A 244 8.45 -1.43 -25.73
N GLY A 245 7.98 -1.54 -24.48
CA GLY A 245 8.09 -2.76 -23.67
C GLY A 245 9.52 -3.09 -23.23
N TYR A 246 9.66 -4.31 -22.74
CA TYR A 246 10.92 -4.93 -22.34
C TYR A 246 11.09 -6.30 -23.00
N GLU A 247 12.20 -6.52 -23.68
CA GLU A 247 12.49 -7.79 -24.34
C GLU A 247 13.00 -8.83 -23.33
N TYR A 248 12.31 -9.97 -23.23
CA TYR A 248 12.75 -11.08 -22.41
C TYR A 248 12.41 -12.41 -23.08
N ARG A 249 13.40 -13.28 -23.20
CA ARG A 249 13.30 -14.60 -23.89
C ARG A 249 12.72 -14.50 -25.30
N GLY A 250 13.13 -13.49 -26.08
CA GLY A 250 12.68 -13.29 -27.46
C GLY A 250 11.25 -12.78 -27.61
N GLN A 251 10.63 -12.32 -26.53
CA GLN A 251 9.31 -11.70 -26.55
C GLN A 251 9.37 -10.28 -25.97
N VAL A 252 8.57 -9.37 -26.53
CA VAL A 252 8.43 -8.00 -26.02
C VAL A 252 7.24 -7.96 -25.06
N TRP A 253 7.56 -7.78 -23.79
CA TRP A 253 6.59 -7.64 -22.70
C TRP A 253 6.23 -6.18 -22.54
N ARG A 254 4.94 -5.86 -22.56
CA ARG A 254 4.44 -4.50 -22.35
C ARG A 254 3.74 -4.39 -21.00
N PHE A 255 3.81 -3.21 -20.39
CA PHE A 255 3.29 -2.98 -19.05
C PHE A 255 2.19 -1.93 -19.10
N VAL A 256 1.01 -2.27 -18.56
CA VAL A 256 -0.18 -1.42 -18.58
C VAL A 256 -0.48 -0.91 -17.18
N PRO A 257 -0.31 0.39 -16.91
CA PRO A 257 -0.74 0.99 -15.65
C PRO A 257 -2.26 1.01 -15.56
N LEU A 258 -2.82 0.20 -14.64
CA LEU A 258 -4.27 0.11 -14.40
C LEU A 258 -4.77 1.14 -13.40
N GLY A 259 -3.89 1.74 -12.63
CA GLY A 259 -4.29 2.76 -11.69
C GLY A 259 -3.21 3.15 -10.68
N MET A 260 -3.57 4.19 -9.93
CA MET A 260 -2.78 4.75 -8.86
C MET A 260 -3.37 4.33 -7.51
N LYS A 261 -2.59 3.64 -6.70
CA LYS A 261 -2.88 3.22 -5.33
C LYS A 261 -2.20 4.16 -4.34
N GLY A 262 -2.70 4.20 -3.13
CA GLY A 262 -2.14 4.96 -2.02
C GLY A 262 -3.25 5.50 -1.13
N ASP A 263 -2.88 6.09 0.00
CA ASP A 263 -3.86 6.72 0.86
C ASP A 263 -4.54 7.92 0.18
N LEU A 264 -5.68 8.33 0.72
CA LEU A 264 -6.45 9.45 0.14
C LEU A 264 -5.68 10.77 0.16
N VAL A 265 -4.72 10.93 1.08
CA VAL A 265 -3.88 12.14 1.17
C VAL A 265 -2.88 12.18 0.02
N PHE A 266 -2.23 11.05 -0.26
CA PHE A 266 -1.37 10.92 -1.44
C PHE A 266 -2.15 11.14 -2.73
N GLN A 267 -3.27 10.44 -2.91
CA GLN A 267 -4.08 10.56 -4.13
C GLN A 267 -4.57 12.01 -4.34
N ALA A 268 -5.01 12.69 -3.28
CA ALA A 268 -5.45 14.07 -3.37
C ALA A 268 -4.35 15.02 -3.84
N LYS A 269 -3.10 14.80 -3.43
CA LYS A 269 -1.94 15.59 -3.85
C LYS A 269 -1.47 15.21 -5.25
N ALA A 270 -1.27 13.91 -5.48
CA ALA A 270 -0.71 13.39 -6.72
C ALA A 270 -1.61 13.65 -7.94
N ALA A 271 -2.93 13.63 -7.75
CA ALA A 271 -3.90 13.89 -8.79
C ALA A 271 -4.48 15.32 -8.78
N GLY A 272 -4.02 16.20 -7.88
CA GLY A 272 -4.56 17.56 -7.77
C GLY A 272 -6.08 17.58 -7.55
N LEU A 273 -6.61 16.71 -6.67
CA LEU A 273 -8.05 16.49 -6.57
C LEU A 273 -8.81 17.73 -6.14
N GLU A 274 -9.76 18.16 -6.94
CA GLU A 274 -10.76 19.16 -6.60
C GLU A 274 -11.86 18.58 -5.70
N ARG A 275 -12.29 17.34 -5.97
CA ARG A 275 -13.18 16.56 -5.13
C ARG A 275 -12.37 15.56 -4.30
N SER A 276 -12.41 15.72 -2.98
CA SER A 276 -11.74 14.80 -2.05
C SER A 276 -12.33 14.91 -0.65
N PHE A 277 -12.05 13.94 0.19
CA PHE A 277 -12.49 13.93 1.61
C PHE A 277 -12.12 15.21 2.37
N SER A 278 -11.05 15.90 1.98
CA SER A 278 -10.60 17.17 2.60
C SER A 278 -11.52 18.35 2.26
N ARG A 279 -12.42 18.19 1.29
CA ARG A 279 -13.38 19.23 0.87
C ARG A 279 -14.71 19.18 1.60
N VAL A 280 -14.90 18.24 2.51
CA VAL A 280 -16.08 18.20 3.39
C VAL A 280 -16.10 19.43 4.29
N ARG A 281 -17.17 20.22 4.20
CA ARG A 281 -17.28 21.46 5.00
C ARG A 281 -17.82 21.13 6.39
N LYS A 282 -17.10 21.63 7.39
CA LYS A 282 -17.49 21.53 8.81
C LYS A 282 -18.31 22.72 9.32
N ARG A 283 -18.53 23.77 8.51
CA ARG A 283 -19.20 25.02 8.91
C ARG A 283 -20.37 25.35 8.00
N LYS A 284 -21.37 26.07 8.56
CA LYS A 284 -22.50 26.58 7.79
C LYS A 284 -22.00 27.44 6.61
N LEU A 285 -22.67 27.29 5.47
CA LEU A 285 -22.41 28.10 4.29
C LEU A 285 -22.83 29.55 4.56
N THR A 286 -22.04 30.49 4.10
CA THR A 286 -22.32 31.93 4.07
C THR A 286 -22.43 32.37 2.63
N ALA A 287 -22.97 33.56 2.39
CA ALA A 287 -23.09 34.13 1.04
C ALA A 287 -21.76 34.18 0.27
N ASN A 288 -20.64 34.29 0.98
CA ASN A 288 -19.28 34.36 0.40
C ASN A 288 -18.58 32.98 0.35
N SER A 289 -19.30 31.89 0.69
CA SER A 289 -18.70 30.55 0.64
C SER A 289 -18.56 30.10 -0.82
N LYS A 290 -17.39 29.52 -1.15
CA LYS A 290 -17.20 28.86 -2.45
C LYS A 290 -18.19 27.70 -2.59
N PRO A 291 -18.62 27.34 -3.82
CA PRO A 291 -19.45 26.17 -4.07
C PRO A 291 -18.87 24.89 -3.41
N LEU A 292 -19.73 23.95 -3.09
CA LEU A 292 -19.31 22.66 -2.59
C LEU A 292 -18.69 21.85 -3.75
N ALA A 293 -17.42 21.56 -3.65
CA ALA A 293 -16.69 20.82 -4.70
C ALA A 293 -16.97 19.30 -4.66
N GLY A 294 -17.49 18.78 -3.52
CA GLY A 294 -17.70 17.36 -3.30
C GLY A 294 -16.57 16.70 -2.50
N CYS A 295 -16.91 15.59 -1.85
CA CYS A 295 -15.99 14.88 -0.94
C CYS A 295 -15.45 13.56 -1.52
N CYS A 296 -15.92 13.14 -2.68
CA CYS A 296 -15.57 11.85 -3.28
C CYS A 296 -14.93 12.02 -4.66
N PRO A 297 -13.76 11.41 -4.94
CA PRO A 297 -13.19 11.45 -6.28
C PRO A 297 -13.96 10.60 -7.29
N TRP A 298 -14.70 9.58 -6.84
CA TRP A 298 -15.37 8.61 -7.73
C TRP A 298 -16.83 8.96 -8.05
N CYS A 299 -17.47 9.87 -7.28
CA CYS A 299 -18.84 10.30 -7.48
C CYS A 299 -19.04 11.77 -7.11
N LEU A 300 -20.27 12.29 -7.25
CA LEU A 300 -20.61 13.68 -6.92
C LEU A 300 -21.04 13.89 -5.47
N ALA A 301 -20.84 12.92 -4.59
CA ALA A 301 -21.20 13.06 -3.17
C ALA A 301 -20.60 14.32 -2.54
N GLY A 302 -21.43 15.09 -1.85
CA GLY A 302 -21.04 16.33 -1.19
C GLY A 302 -20.99 17.57 -2.09
N THR A 303 -21.40 17.49 -3.34
CA THR A 303 -21.73 18.67 -4.15
C THR A 303 -23.04 19.31 -3.71
N ALA A 304 -23.39 20.49 -4.24
CA ALA A 304 -24.55 21.26 -3.79
C ALA A 304 -25.87 20.47 -3.79
N ASP A 305 -26.07 19.66 -4.83
CA ASP A 305 -27.34 18.94 -5.08
C ASP A 305 -27.27 17.46 -4.73
N VAL A 306 -26.13 16.96 -4.27
CA VAL A 306 -25.88 15.53 -4.00
C VAL A 306 -25.29 15.36 -2.60
N SER A 307 -26.18 15.30 -1.57
CA SER A 307 -25.75 15.10 -0.19
C SER A 307 -25.05 13.77 0.00
N PHE A 308 -23.90 13.78 0.67
CA PHE A 308 -23.20 12.55 1.07
C PHE A 308 -23.78 11.90 2.33
N GLU A 309 -24.62 12.60 3.06
CA GLU A 309 -25.27 12.14 4.32
C GLU A 309 -26.49 11.26 4.07
N CYS A 310 -26.91 11.09 2.83
CA CYS A 310 -27.96 10.15 2.46
C CYS A 310 -27.35 8.74 2.32
N PHE A 311 -27.80 7.79 3.16
CA PHE A 311 -27.30 6.41 3.21
C PHE A 311 -28.33 5.38 2.73
N ASP A 312 -29.45 5.81 2.19
CA ASP A 312 -30.45 4.92 1.64
C ASP A 312 -29.90 4.22 0.39
N LYS A 313 -30.45 3.02 0.09
CA LYS A 313 -30.03 2.25 -1.10
C LYS A 313 -30.21 3.00 -2.43
N ASP A 314 -31.06 4.02 -2.46
CA ASP A 314 -31.34 4.87 -3.61
C ASP A 314 -30.67 6.26 -3.48
N ALA A 315 -29.65 6.38 -2.63
CA ALA A 315 -28.95 7.65 -2.41
C ALA A 315 -28.53 8.31 -3.73
N PRO A 316 -28.78 9.62 -3.93
CA PRO A 316 -28.49 10.30 -5.20
C PRO A 316 -27.04 10.18 -5.65
N TRP A 317 -26.10 10.13 -4.71
CA TRP A 317 -24.68 10.00 -5.05
C TRP A 317 -24.32 8.63 -5.67
N MET A 318 -25.08 7.56 -5.36
CA MET A 318 -24.85 6.23 -5.94
C MET A 318 -25.08 6.23 -7.45
N GLN A 319 -26.01 7.09 -7.93
CA GLN A 319 -26.31 7.22 -9.35
C GLN A 319 -25.25 8.03 -10.12
N THR A 320 -24.32 8.63 -9.39
CA THR A 320 -23.25 9.46 -9.95
C THR A 320 -21.88 8.77 -9.95
N THR A 321 -21.83 7.45 -9.74
CA THR A 321 -20.60 6.67 -9.86
C THR A 321 -20.32 6.32 -11.32
N GLY A 322 -19.05 6.31 -11.72
CA GLY A 322 -18.60 5.85 -13.02
C GLY A 322 -17.88 6.89 -13.88
N ALA A 323 -17.51 6.48 -15.09
CA ALA A 323 -16.65 7.24 -16.01
C ALA A 323 -17.28 8.50 -16.63
N ARG A 324 -18.61 8.65 -16.53
CA ARG A 324 -19.33 9.81 -17.13
C ARG A 324 -19.27 11.08 -16.28
N ASN A 325 -18.78 10.98 -15.05
CA ASN A 325 -18.67 12.16 -14.19
C ASN A 325 -17.47 13.01 -14.59
N PRO A 326 -17.55 14.35 -14.38
CA PRO A 326 -16.37 15.18 -14.53
C PRO A 326 -15.20 14.61 -13.72
N ALA A 327 -14.00 14.65 -14.29
CA ALA A 327 -12.80 14.23 -13.60
C ALA A 327 -12.67 14.99 -12.25
N PRO A 328 -12.22 14.32 -11.18
CA PRO A 328 -12.07 14.96 -9.87
C PRO A 328 -10.76 15.76 -9.74
N TRP A 329 -10.05 15.98 -10.82
CA TRP A 329 -8.78 16.72 -10.88
C TRP A 329 -8.81 17.81 -11.93
N THR A 330 -7.99 18.83 -11.73
CA THR A 330 -7.76 19.90 -12.71
C THR A 330 -6.79 19.47 -13.80
N THR A 331 -5.76 18.67 -13.41
CA THR A 331 -4.72 18.15 -14.30
C THR A 331 -4.72 16.64 -14.23
N THR A 332 -4.66 15.99 -15.37
CA THR A 332 -4.57 14.51 -15.42
C THR A 332 -3.36 14.03 -14.62
N PRO A 333 -3.53 13.06 -13.70
CA PRO A 333 -2.47 12.65 -12.79
C PRO A 333 -1.27 11.96 -13.46
N THR A 334 -1.45 11.48 -14.69
CA THR A 334 -0.35 10.93 -15.50
C THR A 334 -0.56 11.23 -16.96
N THR A 335 0.51 11.24 -17.75
CA THR A 335 0.48 11.40 -19.20
C THR A 335 0.46 10.06 -19.94
N ILE A 336 0.38 8.95 -19.21
CA ILE A 336 0.31 7.60 -19.79
C ILE A 336 -1.01 7.45 -20.55
N PRO A 337 -1.01 6.98 -21.80
CA PRO A 337 -2.19 6.99 -22.66
C PRO A 337 -3.22 5.88 -22.33
N VAL A 338 -3.40 5.55 -21.05
CA VAL A 338 -4.31 4.49 -20.63
C VAL A 338 -5.18 4.92 -19.47
N ALA A 339 -6.41 5.33 -19.75
CA ALA A 339 -7.49 5.59 -18.79
C ALA A 339 -7.16 6.47 -17.59
N ASN A 340 -6.12 7.26 -17.68
CA ASN A 340 -5.69 8.18 -16.64
C ASN A 340 -6.64 9.39 -16.49
N ASP A 341 -7.51 9.62 -17.45
CA ASP A 341 -8.58 10.63 -17.45
C ASP A 341 -9.85 10.16 -16.72
N GLN A 342 -9.90 8.90 -16.28
CA GLN A 342 -11.06 8.33 -15.60
C GLN A 342 -10.88 8.31 -14.08
N PRO A 343 -11.93 8.61 -13.30
CA PRO A 343 -11.89 8.48 -11.83
C PRO A 343 -11.49 7.09 -11.34
N SER A 344 -11.79 6.05 -12.11
CA SER A 344 -11.42 4.65 -11.83
C SER A 344 -9.91 4.40 -11.84
N PHE A 345 -9.10 5.32 -12.39
CA PHE A 345 -7.65 5.27 -12.29
C PHE A 345 -7.15 5.40 -10.84
N LEU A 346 -7.86 6.15 -10.01
CA LEU A 346 -7.60 6.22 -8.58
C LEU A 346 -8.20 5.00 -7.90
N LYS A 347 -7.36 4.14 -7.33
CA LYS A 347 -7.81 2.92 -6.65
C LYS A 347 -8.09 3.19 -5.19
N PRO A 348 -9.27 2.79 -4.65
CA PRO A 348 -9.57 2.95 -3.23
C PRO A 348 -8.59 2.14 -2.37
N ASP A 349 -8.05 2.78 -1.35
CA ASP A 349 -7.22 2.13 -0.34
C ASP A 349 -8.10 1.53 0.75
N LEU A 350 -8.39 0.24 0.61
CA LEU A 350 -9.27 -0.47 1.55
C LEU A 350 -8.70 -0.52 2.98
N PHE A 351 -7.39 -0.47 3.15
CA PHE A 351 -6.79 -0.43 4.48
C PHE A 351 -7.15 0.87 5.21
N HIS A 352 -6.94 2.02 4.56
CA HIS A 352 -7.27 3.31 5.16
C HIS A 352 -8.79 3.53 5.28
N ILE A 353 -9.58 3.09 4.29
CA ILE A 353 -11.04 3.21 4.35
C ILE A 353 -11.64 2.34 5.45
N LEU A 354 -11.25 1.07 5.55
CA LEU A 354 -11.83 0.13 6.50
C LEU A 354 -11.12 0.18 7.85
N GLN A 355 -9.84 -0.16 7.92
CA GLN A 355 -9.17 -0.36 9.21
C GLN A 355 -8.83 0.95 9.92
N MET A 356 -8.41 1.98 9.18
CA MET A 356 -8.08 3.30 9.74
C MET A 356 -9.27 4.26 9.76
N GLY A 357 -10.33 3.97 9.03
CA GLY A 357 -11.58 4.72 8.98
C GLY A 357 -12.73 3.97 9.67
N ILE A 358 -13.53 3.25 8.89
CA ILE A 358 -14.83 2.70 9.33
C ILE A 358 -14.71 1.83 10.59
N TYR A 359 -13.81 0.86 10.63
CA TYR A 359 -13.65 -0.04 11.79
C TYR A 359 -13.20 0.71 13.04
N LYS A 360 -12.35 1.72 12.86
CA LYS A 360 -11.85 2.55 13.94
C LYS A 360 -12.98 3.33 14.61
N GLU A 361 -13.81 4.01 13.82
CA GLU A 361 -14.94 4.78 14.33
C GLU A 361 -16.06 3.87 14.89
N PHE A 362 -16.33 2.76 14.22
CA PHE A 362 -17.31 1.77 14.68
C PHE A 362 -16.88 1.13 16.01
N ALA A 363 -15.61 0.71 16.11
CA ALA A 363 -15.10 0.12 17.35
C ALA A 363 -15.15 1.11 18.51
N ALA A 364 -14.75 2.37 18.30
CA ALA A 364 -14.85 3.41 19.33
C ALA A 364 -16.29 3.62 19.79
N SER A 365 -17.23 3.73 18.84
CA SER A 365 -18.66 3.89 19.14
C SER A 365 -19.22 2.68 19.90
N GLY A 366 -18.89 1.46 19.46
CA GLY A 366 -19.29 0.23 20.16
C GLY A 366 -18.75 0.14 21.58
N LEU A 367 -17.46 0.48 21.77
CA LEU A 367 -16.84 0.51 23.10
C LEU A 367 -17.49 1.54 24.02
N CYS A 368 -17.84 2.72 23.51
CA CYS A 368 -18.59 3.73 24.28
C CYS A 368 -19.96 3.21 24.71
N LEU A 369 -20.71 2.51 23.84
CA LEU A 369 -22.02 1.96 24.13
C LEU A 369 -21.98 0.84 25.18
N VAL A 370 -20.96 -0.03 25.15
CA VAL A 370 -20.83 -1.13 26.10
C VAL A 370 -20.15 -0.74 27.40
N LEU A 371 -19.45 0.39 27.47
CA LEU A 371 -18.71 0.83 28.66
C LEU A 371 -19.57 0.90 29.92
N PRO A 372 -20.82 1.46 29.93
CA PRO A 372 -21.67 1.49 31.10
C PRO A 372 -22.13 0.12 31.62
N LEU A 373 -22.07 -0.91 30.75
CA LEU A 373 -22.54 -2.27 31.12
C LEU A 373 -21.59 -2.99 32.09
N PHE A 374 -20.42 -2.43 32.35
CA PHE A 374 -19.46 -2.99 33.31
C PHE A 374 -19.85 -2.74 34.78
N GLY A 375 -20.82 -1.86 35.06
CA GLY A 375 -21.45 -1.73 36.37
C GLY A 375 -20.59 -1.08 37.45
N GLY A 376 -19.48 -0.43 37.10
CA GLY A 376 -18.65 0.35 38.04
C GLY A 376 -19.34 1.66 38.44
N SER A 377 -18.90 2.24 39.55
CA SER A 377 -19.42 3.51 40.10
C SER A 377 -18.93 4.74 39.30
N SER A 378 -17.90 4.56 38.45
CA SER A 378 -17.31 5.61 37.63
C SER A 378 -16.93 5.09 36.24
N GLN A 379 -16.74 6.01 35.28
CA GLN A 379 -16.24 5.66 33.94
C GLN A 379 -14.83 5.05 33.99
N ASP A 380 -13.98 5.47 34.92
CA ASP A 380 -12.63 4.93 35.08
C ASP A 380 -12.65 3.50 35.63
N GLU A 381 -13.56 3.16 36.53
CA GLU A 381 -13.78 1.78 36.98
C GLU A 381 -14.26 0.89 35.84
N ASN A 382 -15.24 1.36 35.06
CA ASN A 382 -15.74 0.67 33.90
C ASN A 382 -14.62 0.45 32.85
N MET A 383 -13.79 1.46 32.60
CA MET A 383 -12.65 1.36 31.69
C MET A 383 -11.62 0.35 32.19
N THR A 384 -11.38 0.30 33.49
CA THR A 384 -10.47 -0.69 34.10
C THR A 384 -10.99 -2.11 33.89
N ALA A 385 -12.30 -2.34 34.17
CA ALA A 385 -12.94 -3.63 33.94
C ALA A 385 -12.94 -4.03 32.45
N MET A 386 -13.22 -3.08 31.56
CA MET A 386 -13.14 -3.28 30.11
C MET A 386 -11.74 -3.70 29.67
N ASN A 387 -10.67 -3.05 30.15
CA ASN A 387 -9.29 -3.41 29.85
C ASN A 387 -8.95 -4.82 30.35
N GLN A 388 -9.43 -5.24 31.51
CA GLN A 388 -9.23 -6.63 31.99
C GLN A 388 -9.85 -7.63 31.01
N LYS A 389 -11.06 -7.38 30.50
CA LYS A 389 -11.71 -8.21 29.48
C LYS A 389 -10.98 -8.18 28.13
N LEU A 390 -10.49 -7.01 27.72
CA LEU A 390 -9.69 -6.89 26.50
C LEU A 390 -8.40 -7.74 26.59
N MET A 391 -7.68 -7.68 27.72
CA MET A 391 -6.49 -8.49 27.92
C MET A 391 -6.78 -9.98 27.98
N GLN A 392 -7.95 -10.37 28.53
CA GLN A 392 -8.43 -11.75 28.45
C GLN A 392 -8.63 -12.19 27.00
N TYR A 393 -9.35 -11.40 26.19
CA TYR A 393 -9.59 -11.66 24.78
C TYR A 393 -8.29 -11.75 23.98
N VAL A 394 -7.36 -10.80 24.15
CA VAL A 394 -6.06 -10.76 23.48
C VAL A 394 -5.26 -12.02 23.77
N LYS A 395 -5.28 -12.51 25.02
CA LYS A 395 -4.62 -13.77 25.40
C LYS A 395 -5.28 -14.99 24.75
N GLU A 396 -6.61 -15.07 24.76
CA GLU A 396 -7.37 -16.20 24.21
C GLU A 396 -7.23 -16.27 22.67
N SER A 397 -7.34 -15.12 21.99
CA SER A 397 -7.23 -15.01 20.53
C SER A 397 -5.80 -15.04 20.01
N LYS A 398 -4.79 -14.96 20.90
CA LYS A 398 -3.36 -14.78 20.55
C LYS A 398 -3.12 -13.56 19.64
N ALA A 399 -3.96 -12.54 19.78
CA ALA A 399 -3.82 -11.29 19.04
C ALA A 399 -2.66 -10.46 19.59
N GLN A 400 -2.05 -9.64 18.72
CA GLN A 400 -0.99 -8.71 19.11
C GLN A 400 -1.52 -7.27 19.08
N LEU A 401 -1.88 -6.74 20.24
CA LEU A 401 -2.33 -5.36 20.41
C LEU A 401 -1.11 -4.43 20.53
N HIS A 402 -1.09 -3.34 19.79
CA HIS A 402 0.03 -2.39 19.81
C HIS A 402 -0.14 -1.29 20.86
N MET A 403 -1.37 -1.04 21.32
CA MET A 403 -1.61 -0.12 22.44
C MET A 403 -1.54 -0.85 23.79
N PRO A 404 -1.01 -0.23 24.83
CA PRO A 404 -0.88 -0.88 26.15
C PRO A 404 -2.23 -1.06 26.87
N LYS A 405 -3.17 -0.16 26.65
CA LYS A 405 -4.53 -0.18 27.22
C LYS A 405 -5.46 0.80 26.49
N LEU A 406 -6.76 0.58 26.59
CA LEU A 406 -7.78 1.58 26.24
C LEU A 406 -7.86 2.67 27.29
N THR A 407 -8.16 3.88 26.85
CA THR A 407 -8.47 5.04 27.70
C THR A 407 -9.72 5.75 27.18
N LEU A 408 -10.38 6.56 28.00
CA LEU A 408 -11.50 7.38 27.57
C LEU A 408 -11.15 8.31 26.41
N ASP A 409 -9.92 8.84 26.39
CA ASP A 409 -9.42 9.64 25.27
C ASP A 409 -9.31 8.84 23.98
N LEU A 410 -8.82 7.59 24.04
CA LEU A 410 -8.65 6.74 22.87
C LEU A 410 -9.97 6.32 22.22
N ILE A 411 -11.08 6.29 22.96
CA ILE A 411 -12.41 5.99 22.43
C ILE A 411 -13.27 7.25 22.24
N GLY A 412 -12.72 8.44 22.50
CA GLY A 412 -13.44 9.70 22.37
C GLY A 412 -14.54 9.93 23.42
N ALA A 413 -14.47 9.29 24.59
CA ALA A 413 -15.50 9.32 25.63
C ALA A 413 -15.15 10.22 26.85
N ARG A 414 -14.13 11.08 26.74
CA ARG A 414 -13.65 11.88 27.90
C ARG A 414 -14.67 12.90 28.41
N THR A 415 -15.51 13.44 27.52
CA THR A 415 -16.55 14.40 27.90
C THR A 415 -17.90 13.89 27.47
N PRO A 416 -19.00 14.20 28.19
CA PRO A 416 -20.36 13.72 27.88
C PRO A 416 -20.84 14.06 26.45
N ASN A 417 -20.33 15.14 25.88
CA ASN A 417 -20.72 15.61 24.54
C ASN A 417 -19.63 15.28 23.48
N ALA A 418 -18.62 14.49 23.83
CA ALA A 418 -17.60 14.08 22.86
C ALA A 418 -18.19 13.10 21.86
N TYR A 419 -17.78 13.23 20.62
CA TYR A 419 -18.09 12.26 19.58
C TYR A 419 -17.16 11.06 19.74
N ALA A 420 -17.73 9.85 19.79
CA ALA A 420 -16.94 8.63 19.84
C ALA A 420 -16.06 8.53 18.59
N SER A 421 -14.74 8.45 18.79
CA SER A 421 -13.77 8.38 17.70
C SER A 421 -12.53 7.63 18.17
N GLY A 422 -12.02 6.72 17.34
CA GLY A 422 -10.84 5.95 17.70
C GLY A 422 -9.55 6.77 17.64
N GLY A 423 -8.82 6.89 18.75
CA GLY A 423 -7.55 7.62 18.88
C GLY A 423 -6.28 6.81 18.61
N TRP A 424 -6.37 5.50 18.37
CA TRP A 424 -5.20 4.65 18.13
C TRP A 424 -4.63 4.78 16.71
N SER A 425 -3.36 4.46 16.56
CA SER A 425 -2.59 4.74 15.33
C SER A 425 -2.41 3.54 14.41
N LYS A 426 -2.74 2.32 14.83
CA LYS A 426 -2.55 1.10 14.05
C LYS A 426 -3.88 0.52 13.59
N GLY A 427 -4.02 0.30 12.29
CA GLY A 427 -5.24 -0.30 11.72
C GLY A 427 -5.50 -1.72 12.20
N GLN A 428 -4.44 -2.48 12.52
CA GLN A 428 -4.57 -3.81 13.10
C GLN A 428 -5.31 -3.77 14.46
N ASP A 429 -5.09 -2.74 15.28
CA ASP A 429 -5.79 -2.59 16.54
C ASP A 429 -7.29 -2.39 16.34
N SER A 430 -7.71 -1.74 15.24
CA SER A 430 -9.14 -1.64 14.90
C SER A 430 -9.77 -3.02 14.66
N VAL A 431 -9.08 -3.89 13.94
CA VAL A 431 -9.55 -5.27 13.68
C VAL A 431 -9.64 -6.07 14.99
N ILE A 432 -8.64 -5.94 15.85
CA ILE A 432 -8.62 -6.62 17.16
C ILE A 432 -9.77 -6.12 18.04
N LEU A 433 -10.02 -4.81 18.07
CA LEU A 433 -11.11 -4.23 18.88
C LEU A 433 -12.49 -4.58 18.33
N MET A 434 -12.64 -4.73 17.01
CA MET A 434 -13.87 -5.25 16.42
C MET A 434 -14.15 -6.70 16.87
N GLY A 435 -13.13 -7.56 16.79
CA GLY A 435 -13.23 -8.94 17.28
C GLY A 435 -13.45 -9.02 18.80
N PHE A 436 -12.85 -8.09 19.57
CA PHE A 436 -13.13 -7.98 21.01
C PHE A 436 -14.61 -7.62 21.29
N LEU A 437 -15.18 -6.66 20.55
CA LEU A 437 -16.59 -6.32 20.67
C LEU A 437 -17.51 -7.51 20.35
N GLU A 438 -17.24 -8.23 19.27
CA GLU A 438 -17.96 -9.45 18.91
C GLU A 438 -17.90 -10.49 20.03
N TRP A 439 -16.69 -10.78 20.55
CA TRP A 439 -16.47 -11.72 21.66
C TRP A 439 -17.21 -11.26 22.94
N LEU A 440 -17.13 -9.97 23.28
CA LEU A 440 -17.77 -9.40 24.47
C LEU A 440 -19.29 -9.46 24.37
N LEU A 441 -19.86 -9.07 23.23
CA LEU A 441 -21.32 -9.11 23.00
C LEU A 441 -21.85 -10.55 22.96
N GLY A 442 -21.11 -11.49 22.36
CA GLY A 442 -21.43 -12.90 22.40
C GLY A 442 -21.53 -13.44 23.84
N ALA A 443 -20.61 -13.03 24.71
CA ALA A 443 -20.61 -13.40 26.13
C ALA A 443 -21.73 -12.73 26.95
N LEU A 444 -22.23 -11.55 26.51
CA LEU A 444 -23.30 -10.81 27.18
C LEU A 444 -24.71 -11.23 26.71
N VAL A 445 -24.83 -11.57 25.41
CA VAL A 445 -26.15 -11.89 24.79
C VAL A 445 -26.52 -13.37 24.98
N LEU A 446 -25.51 -14.25 25.12
CA LEU A 446 -25.76 -15.70 25.32
C LEU A 446 -25.90 -16.12 26.79
N LYS A 447 -25.98 -15.17 27.70
CA LYS A 447 -26.37 -15.38 29.11
C LYS A 447 -27.78 -14.84 29.34
#